data_b90ff3840b76958e55487b2fba2613a5
#
_entry.id   b90ff3840b76958e55487b2fba2613a5
#
_cell.length_a   1.000
_cell.length_b   1.000
_cell.length_c   1.000
_cell.angle_alpha   90.00
_cell.angle_beta   90.00
_cell.angle_gamma   90.00
#
_symmetry.space_group_name_H-M   'P 1'
#
loop_
_entity.id
_entity.type
_entity.pdbx_description
1 polymer ?
#
loop_
_entity_poly.entity_id
_entity_poly.type
_entity_poly.pdbx_seq_one_letter_code
_entity_poly.pdbx_strand_id
1 'polypeptide(L)'
;MWVDSAKAVLWIVFMGALLFLPAGTLDWCGAWIFMAEFVLAALAVTLWLARHDRELLRERMAGPFRSGQVFWDKVFMALIMVVWYGWLVLMALDAKRWRLSHMPDALNIVGALLIPIGFFIAWLTFRENSFAAPVIKIQEERGQRVIGTGPYRIVRHPMYAGAMVYMIGMPLLLGSWLGLLVLPLIFGALAVRIFIEEDALRKGLAGYAEYAARVRYRLVPGIW
;
A
#
# COMPACT_ATOMS: atom_id res chain seq x y z
N MET A 1 22.70 -9.04 -6.08
CA MET A 1 21.86 -9.49 -7.23
C MET A 1 21.20 -10.84 -6.98
N TRP A 2 21.94 -11.97 -6.80
CA TRP A 2 21.33 -13.30 -6.58
C TRP A 2 20.54 -13.44 -5.26
N VAL A 3 21.03 -12.84 -4.17
CA VAL A 3 20.36 -12.88 -2.86
C VAL A 3 19.02 -12.12 -2.89
N ASP A 4 18.95 -11.04 -3.67
CA ASP A 4 17.72 -10.25 -3.79
C ASP A 4 16.67 -10.95 -4.64
N SER A 5 17.10 -11.67 -5.68
CA SER A 5 16.23 -12.51 -6.51
C SER A 5 15.63 -13.67 -5.70
N ALA A 6 16.43 -14.33 -4.86
CA ALA A 6 15.94 -15.42 -3.99
C ALA A 6 14.90 -14.91 -2.98
N LYS A 7 15.13 -13.74 -2.38
CA LYS A 7 14.15 -13.12 -1.47
C LYS A 7 12.84 -12.78 -2.18
N ALA A 8 12.92 -12.25 -3.42
CA ALA A 8 11.73 -11.95 -4.21
C ALA A 8 10.92 -13.22 -4.52
N VAL A 9 11.59 -14.30 -4.95
CA VAL A 9 10.93 -15.60 -5.19
C VAL A 9 10.28 -16.13 -3.91
N LEU A 10 11.01 -16.15 -2.79
CA LEU A 10 10.48 -16.59 -1.50
C LEU A 10 9.26 -15.79 -1.09
N TRP A 11 9.28 -14.47 -1.33
CA TRP A 11 8.15 -13.60 -1.01
C TRP A 11 6.92 -13.92 -1.90
N ILE A 12 7.11 -14.16 -3.20
CA ILE A 12 6.03 -14.55 -4.11
C ILE A 12 5.43 -15.89 -3.69
N VAL A 13 6.28 -16.88 -3.35
CA VAL A 13 5.83 -18.18 -2.84
C VAL A 13 5.05 -18.02 -1.53
N PHE A 14 5.54 -17.19 -0.62
CA PHE A 14 4.87 -16.90 0.65
C PHE A 14 3.49 -16.26 0.42
N MET A 15 3.39 -15.27 -0.47
CA MET A 15 2.10 -14.64 -0.82
C MET A 15 1.14 -15.64 -1.46
N GLY A 16 1.63 -16.48 -2.38
CA GLY A 16 0.84 -17.57 -2.95
C GLY A 16 0.36 -18.57 -1.88
N ALA A 17 1.22 -18.93 -0.94
CA ALA A 17 0.86 -19.82 0.17
C ALA A 17 -0.24 -19.22 1.05
N LEU A 18 -0.19 -17.91 1.34
CA LEU A 18 -1.24 -17.20 2.11
C LEU A 18 -2.60 -17.21 1.42
N LEU A 19 -2.65 -17.31 0.10
CA LEU A 19 -3.90 -17.38 -0.65
C LEU A 19 -4.35 -18.82 -0.88
N PHE A 20 -3.50 -19.66 -1.44
CA PHE A 20 -3.90 -20.98 -1.94
C PHE A 20 -3.99 -22.07 -0.85
N LEU A 21 -3.16 -22.01 0.22
CA LEU A 21 -3.26 -23.00 1.30
C LEU A 21 -4.58 -22.86 2.10
N PRO A 22 -4.99 -21.64 2.55
CA PRO A 22 -6.29 -21.51 3.20
C PRO A 22 -7.47 -21.78 2.25
N ALA A 23 -7.36 -21.40 0.97
CA ALA A 23 -8.36 -21.69 -0.04
C ALA A 23 -8.57 -23.21 -0.24
N GLY A 24 -7.51 -23.99 -0.08
CA GLY A 24 -7.51 -25.44 -0.32
C GLY A 24 -7.64 -25.84 -1.80
N THR A 25 -7.38 -24.92 -2.72
CA THR A 25 -7.45 -25.13 -4.15
C THR A 25 -6.55 -24.18 -4.90
N LEU A 26 -6.01 -24.61 -6.05
CA LEU A 26 -5.33 -23.76 -7.03
C LEU A 26 -6.28 -23.26 -8.14
N ASP A 27 -7.50 -23.79 -8.19
CA ASP A 27 -8.55 -23.36 -9.12
C ASP A 27 -9.21 -22.08 -8.60
N TRP A 28 -8.48 -20.97 -8.75
CA TRP A 28 -8.91 -19.65 -8.33
C TRP A 28 -8.33 -18.57 -9.23
N CYS A 29 -9.00 -18.32 -10.35
CA CYS A 29 -8.58 -17.35 -11.37
C CYS A 29 -8.28 -15.96 -10.77
N GLY A 30 -9.16 -15.45 -9.90
CA GLY A 30 -8.95 -14.15 -9.24
C GLY A 30 -7.65 -14.05 -8.44
N ALA A 31 -7.23 -15.13 -7.75
CA ALA A 31 -5.97 -15.14 -7.03
C ALA A 31 -4.76 -15.16 -7.97
N TRP A 32 -4.83 -15.88 -9.08
CA TRP A 32 -3.77 -15.86 -10.09
C TRP A 32 -3.63 -14.49 -10.76
N ILE A 33 -4.75 -13.85 -11.11
CA ILE A 33 -4.77 -12.48 -11.64
C ILE A 33 -4.16 -11.52 -10.62
N PHE A 34 -4.61 -11.58 -9.36
CA PHE A 34 -4.06 -10.76 -8.28
C PHE A 34 -2.55 -10.91 -8.14
N MET A 35 -2.04 -12.15 -8.10
CA MET A 35 -0.61 -12.43 -8.00
C MET A 35 0.15 -11.88 -9.19
N ALA A 36 -0.37 -12.06 -10.41
CA ALA A 36 0.26 -11.55 -11.62
C ALA A 36 0.31 -10.02 -11.62
N GLU A 37 -0.80 -9.33 -11.35
CA GLU A 37 -0.87 -7.86 -11.28
C GLU A 37 0.08 -7.30 -10.23
N PHE A 38 0.09 -7.92 -9.04
CA PHE A 38 0.96 -7.47 -7.95
C PHE A 38 2.45 -7.62 -8.32
N VAL A 39 2.84 -8.79 -8.84
CA VAL A 39 4.23 -9.06 -9.23
C VAL A 39 4.67 -8.13 -10.36
N LEU A 40 3.84 -7.96 -11.39
CA LEU A 40 4.15 -7.09 -12.52
C LEU A 40 4.26 -5.62 -12.10
N ALA A 41 3.33 -5.13 -11.27
CA ALA A 41 3.35 -3.77 -10.77
C ALA A 41 4.57 -3.52 -9.85
N ALA A 42 4.83 -4.44 -8.91
CA ALA A 42 6.00 -4.36 -8.03
C ALA A 42 7.31 -4.36 -8.82
N LEU A 43 7.42 -5.22 -9.84
CA LEU A 43 8.58 -5.27 -10.73
C LEU A 43 8.73 -3.97 -11.53
N ALA A 44 7.65 -3.47 -12.13
CA ALA A 44 7.65 -2.23 -12.90
C ALA A 44 8.11 -1.03 -12.05
N VAL A 45 7.54 -0.88 -10.84
CA VAL A 45 7.93 0.19 -9.90
C VAL A 45 9.38 0.03 -9.45
N THR A 46 9.82 -1.18 -9.12
CA THR A 46 11.20 -1.46 -8.69
C THR A 46 12.21 -1.14 -9.80
N LEU A 47 11.94 -1.56 -11.04
CA LEU A 47 12.80 -1.28 -12.19
C LEU A 47 12.84 0.22 -12.52
N TRP A 48 11.69 0.90 -12.40
CA TRP A 48 11.63 2.34 -12.60
C TRP A 48 12.44 3.08 -11.53
N LEU A 49 12.27 2.76 -10.25
CA LEU A 49 13.04 3.34 -9.15
C LEU A 49 14.54 3.04 -9.28
N ALA A 50 14.92 1.83 -9.68
CA ALA A 50 16.31 1.46 -9.87
C ALA A 50 17.03 2.30 -10.95
N ARG A 51 16.26 2.84 -11.91
CA ARG A 51 16.77 3.72 -12.96
C ARG A 51 16.72 5.20 -12.61
N HIS A 52 15.68 5.64 -11.89
CA HIS A 52 15.37 7.07 -11.71
C HIS A 52 15.59 7.57 -10.28
N ASP A 53 15.43 6.70 -9.24
CA ASP A 53 15.59 7.09 -7.83
C ASP A 53 16.04 5.89 -6.97
N ARG A 54 17.33 5.62 -7.00
CA ARG A 54 17.94 4.51 -6.25
C ARG A 54 17.90 4.74 -4.73
N GLU A 55 17.85 5.98 -4.28
CA GLU A 55 17.76 6.30 -2.86
C GLU A 55 16.38 5.95 -2.32
N LEU A 56 15.32 6.37 -3.00
CA LEU A 56 13.96 5.98 -2.64
C LEU A 56 13.80 4.45 -2.68
N LEU A 57 14.39 3.77 -3.68
CA LEU A 57 14.37 2.31 -3.74
C LEU A 57 15.01 1.68 -2.48
N ARG A 58 16.20 2.15 -2.07
CA ARG A 58 16.87 1.68 -0.85
C ARG A 58 16.01 1.93 0.38
N GLU A 59 15.40 3.12 0.49
CA GLU A 59 14.49 3.47 1.57
C GLU A 59 13.27 2.54 1.63
N ARG A 60 12.71 2.17 0.50
CA ARG A 60 11.54 1.27 0.44
C ARG A 60 11.89 -0.20 0.70
N MET A 61 13.08 -0.64 0.36
CA MET A 61 13.53 -2.02 0.56
C MET A 61 14.16 -2.28 1.94
N ALA A 62 14.44 -1.27 2.74
CA ALA A 62 15.19 -1.43 3.98
C ALA A 62 14.36 -1.89 5.20
N GLY A 63 13.16 -2.43 4.97
CA GLY A 63 12.33 -3.05 6.01
C GLY A 63 11.44 -2.10 6.81
N PRO A 64 10.52 -2.65 7.62
CA PRO A 64 9.47 -1.89 8.31
C PRO A 64 9.88 -1.28 9.65
N PHE A 65 11.06 -1.61 10.20
CA PHE A 65 11.53 -1.11 11.48
C PHE A 65 12.89 -0.45 11.33
N ARG A 66 12.98 0.85 11.73
CA ARG A 66 14.17 1.64 11.50
C ARG A 66 14.57 2.53 12.66
N SER A 67 15.85 2.93 12.65
CA SER A 67 16.36 4.05 13.45
C SER A 67 15.68 5.35 12.99
N GLY A 68 15.33 6.23 13.94
CA GLY A 68 14.65 7.51 13.65
C GLY A 68 13.16 7.41 13.28
N GLN A 69 12.59 6.20 13.18
CA GLN A 69 11.16 6.01 12.97
C GLN A 69 10.37 6.38 14.21
N VAL A 70 9.24 7.07 14.04
CA VAL A 70 8.30 7.43 15.11
C VAL A 70 7.82 6.16 15.83
N PHE A 71 7.83 6.17 17.17
CA PHE A 71 7.47 4.99 17.98
C PHE A 71 6.09 4.43 17.62
N TRP A 72 5.07 5.29 17.53
CA TRP A 72 3.71 4.87 17.18
C TRP A 72 3.60 4.30 15.77
N ASP A 73 4.46 4.73 14.82
CA ASP A 73 4.54 4.11 13.51
C ASP A 73 5.14 2.70 13.55
N LYS A 74 6.08 2.42 14.46
CA LYS A 74 6.58 1.04 14.69
C LYS A 74 5.46 0.12 15.18
N VAL A 75 4.66 0.60 16.14
CA VAL A 75 3.49 -0.14 16.65
C VAL A 75 2.49 -0.39 15.52
N PHE A 76 2.17 0.67 14.76
CA PHE A 76 1.29 0.56 13.60
C PHE A 76 1.80 -0.48 12.59
N MET A 77 3.08 -0.41 12.21
CA MET A 77 3.68 -1.35 11.25
C MET A 77 3.60 -2.81 11.72
N ALA A 78 3.83 -3.07 13.00
CA ALA A 78 3.69 -4.41 13.56
C ALA A 78 2.24 -4.92 13.48
N LEU A 79 1.27 -4.10 13.88
CA LEU A 79 -0.14 -4.45 13.87
C LEU A 79 -0.69 -4.61 12.45
N ILE A 80 -0.35 -3.67 11.55
CA ILE A 80 -0.88 -3.71 10.18
C ILE A 80 -0.33 -4.91 9.40
N MET A 81 0.89 -5.37 9.67
CA MET A 81 1.41 -6.58 9.05
C MET A 81 0.57 -7.82 9.44
N VAL A 82 0.21 -7.95 10.71
CA VAL A 82 -0.66 -9.05 11.18
C VAL A 82 -2.04 -8.94 10.54
N VAL A 83 -2.63 -7.75 10.55
CA VAL A 83 -3.95 -7.49 9.92
C VAL A 83 -3.90 -7.78 8.43
N TRP A 84 -2.84 -7.34 7.74
CA TRP A 84 -2.67 -7.54 6.30
C TRP A 84 -2.62 -9.01 5.90
N TYR A 85 -1.77 -9.79 6.55
CA TYR A 85 -1.66 -11.23 6.25
C TYR A 85 -2.91 -12.00 6.68
N GLY A 86 -3.48 -11.66 7.85
CA GLY A 86 -4.75 -12.23 8.30
C GLY A 86 -5.91 -11.91 7.36
N TRP A 87 -5.93 -10.71 6.79
CA TRP A 87 -6.94 -10.28 5.81
C TRP A 87 -6.85 -11.06 4.49
N LEU A 88 -5.63 -11.34 3.98
CA LEU A 88 -5.44 -12.21 2.81
C LEU A 88 -5.96 -13.63 3.07
N VAL A 89 -5.61 -14.20 4.23
CA VAL A 89 -6.10 -15.51 4.65
C VAL A 89 -7.62 -15.52 4.79
N LEU A 90 -8.21 -14.47 5.40
CA LEU A 90 -9.65 -14.34 5.55
C LEU A 90 -10.36 -14.35 4.18
N MET A 91 -9.86 -13.58 3.22
CA MET A 91 -10.44 -13.55 1.86
C MET A 91 -10.38 -14.92 1.18
N ALA A 92 -9.27 -15.66 1.37
CA ALA A 92 -9.12 -17.00 0.81
C ALA A 92 -10.10 -18.00 1.45
N LEU A 93 -10.25 -17.94 2.77
CA LEU A 93 -11.21 -18.77 3.52
C LEU A 93 -12.63 -18.48 3.09
N ASP A 94 -13.00 -17.19 3.04
CA ASP A 94 -14.34 -16.73 2.68
C ASP A 94 -14.74 -17.13 1.25
N ALA A 95 -13.91 -16.77 0.27
CA ALA A 95 -14.25 -16.96 -1.14
C ALA A 95 -14.18 -18.42 -1.60
N LYS A 96 -13.27 -19.23 -1.04
CA LYS A 96 -13.01 -20.59 -1.56
C LYS A 96 -13.23 -21.71 -0.57
N ARG A 97 -12.79 -21.57 0.68
CA ARG A 97 -12.87 -22.66 1.66
C ARG A 97 -14.26 -22.77 2.28
N TRP A 98 -14.78 -21.66 2.80
CA TRP A 98 -16.10 -21.59 3.42
C TRP A 98 -17.20 -21.33 2.42
N ARG A 99 -16.85 -20.68 1.27
CA ARG A 99 -17.79 -20.31 0.20
C ARG A 99 -18.97 -19.48 0.71
N LEU A 100 -18.70 -18.56 1.66
CA LEU A 100 -19.74 -17.67 2.20
C LEU A 100 -20.05 -16.54 1.24
N SER A 101 -19.05 -16.11 0.45
CA SER A 101 -19.19 -15.03 -0.53
C SER A 101 -19.43 -15.56 -1.93
N HIS A 102 -20.42 -14.97 -2.62
CA HIS A 102 -20.66 -15.15 -4.05
C HIS A 102 -20.68 -13.75 -4.68
N MET A 103 -19.56 -13.37 -5.26
CA MET A 103 -19.42 -12.05 -5.87
C MET A 103 -19.71 -12.11 -7.37
N PRO A 104 -20.52 -11.20 -7.91
CA PRO A 104 -20.76 -11.11 -9.35
C PRO A 104 -19.47 -10.87 -10.14
N ASP A 105 -19.31 -11.52 -11.28
CA ASP A 105 -18.12 -11.40 -12.14
C ASP A 105 -17.80 -9.94 -12.51
N ALA A 106 -18.83 -9.12 -12.71
CA ALA A 106 -18.64 -7.69 -12.96
C ALA A 106 -17.86 -6.98 -11.86
N LEU A 107 -18.07 -7.34 -10.59
CA LEU A 107 -17.32 -6.79 -9.46
C LEU A 107 -15.88 -7.34 -9.39
N ASN A 108 -15.68 -8.61 -9.78
CA ASN A 108 -14.32 -9.16 -9.91
C ASN A 108 -13.52 -8.39 -10.99
N ILE A 109 -14.16 -8.07 -12.13
CA ILE A 109 -13.53 -7.25 -13.19
C ILE A 109 -13.21 -5.84 -12.66
N VAL A 110 -14.13 -5.20 -11.94
CA VAL A 110 -13.87 -3.90 -11.29
C VAL A 110 -12.68 -4.02 -10.35
N GLY A 111 -12.60 -5.07 -9.55
CA GLY A 111 -11.47 -5.35 -8.67
C GLY A 111 -10.13 -5.41 -9.42
N ALA A 112 -10.11 -6.18 -10.52
CA ALA A 112 -8.93 -6.29 -11.38
C ALA A 112 -8.50 -4.95 -12.00
N LEU A 113 -9.42 -4.04 -12.27
CA LEU A 113 -9.09 -2.70 -12.77
C LEU A 113 -8.60 -1.76 -11.66
N LEU A 114 -9.13 -1.86 -10.46
CA LEU A 114 -8.74 -0.99 -9.35
C LEU A 114 -7.31 -1.24 -8.85
N ILE A 115 -6.83 -2.48 -8.92
CA ILE A 115 -5.48 -2.83 -8.46
C ILE A 115 -4.40 -2.07 -9.25
N PRO A 116 -4.33 -2.15 -10.58
CA PRO A 116 -3.34 -1.38 -11.34
C PRO A 116 -3.54 0.14 -11.24
N ILE A 117 -4.78 0.64 -11.07
CA ILE A 117 -5.03 2.06 -10.81
C ILE A 117 -4.38 2.49 -9.50
N GLY A 118 -4.53 1.71 -8.42
CA GLY A 118 -3.88 1.98 -7.14
C GLY A 118 -2.35 2.03 -7.25
N PHE A 119 -1.75 1.08 -7.95
CA PHE A 119 -0.31 1.08 -8.23
C PHE A 119 0.14 2.27 -9.09
N PHE A 120 -0.66 2.67 -10.07
CA PHE A 120 -0.38 3.83 -10.91
C PHE A 120 -0.35 5.13 -10.09
N ILE A 121 -1.31 5.33 -9.17
CA ILE A 121 -1.33 6.47 -8.26
C ILE A 121 -0.09 6.46 -7.36
N ALA A 122 0.30 5.28 -6.83
CA ALA A 122 1.51 5.14 -6.05
C ALA A 122 2.78 5.47 -6.86
N TRP A 123 2.85 5.03 -8.11
CA TRP A 123 3.95 5.38 -9.01
C TRP A 123 4.02 6.89 -9.30
N LEU A 124 2.88 7.56 -9.54
CA LEU A 124 2.84 9.03 -9.68
C LEU A 124 3.40 9.72 -8.43
N THR A 125 3.10 9.18 -7.25
CA THR A 125 3.63 9.69 -5.98
C THR A 125 5.15 9.55 -5.91
N PHE A 126 5.70 8.39 -6.26
CA PHE A 126 7.15 8.14 -6.24
C PHE A 126 7.91 8.98 -7.27
N ARG A 127 7.28 9.25 -8.41
CA ARG A 127 7.85 10.13 -9.44
C ARG A 127 8.05 11.56 -8.94
N GLU A 128 7.16 12.05 -8.08
CA GLU A 128 7.22 13.41 -7.57
C GLU A 128 8.02 13.53 -6.26
N ASN A 129 7.99 12.48 -5.42
CA ASN A 129 8.50 12.57 -4.06
C ASN A 129 9.53 11.46 -3.75
N SER A 130 10.80 11.83 -3.82
CA SER A 130 11.93 10.97 -3.47
C SER A 130 12.00 10.62 -1.97
N PHE A 131 11.19 11.26 -1.13
CA PHE A 131 11.12 11.03 0.32
C PHE A 131 9.94 10.14 0.73
N ALA A 132 9.18 9.57 -0.23
CA ALA A 132 8.02 8.72 0.04
C ALA A 132 8.39 7.33 0.60
N ALA A 133 9.01 7.32 1.80
CA ALA A 133 9.39 6.11 2.52
C ALA A 133 8.15 5.37 3.07
N PRO A 134 8.24 4.05 3.32
CA PRO A 134 7.14 3.29 3.91
C PRO A 134 6.94 3.54 5.41
N VAL A 135 7.90 4.18 6.08
CA VAL A 135 7.90 4.46 7.53
C VAL A 135 7.90 5.96 7.78
N ILE A 136 7.30 6.38 8.90
CA ILE A 136 7.26 7.79 9.32
C ILE A 136 8.58 8.14 9.99
N LYS A 137 9.42 8.88 9.29
CA LYS A 137 10.65 9.50 9.78
C LYS A 137 10.93 10.79 9.00
N ILE A 138 11.57 11.75 9.64
CA ILE A 138 12.16 12.90 8.93
C ILE A 138 13.53 12.46 8.42
N GLN A 139 13.77 12.68 7.11
CA GLN A 139 15.00 12.26 6.41
C GLN A 139 15.95 13.45 6.29
N GLU A 140 16.40 13.98 7.45
CA GLU A 140 17.29 15.15 7.50
C GLU A 140 18.59 14.89 6.73
N GLU A 141 19.11 13.67 6.83
CA GLU A 141 20.32 13.22 6.15
C GLU A 141 20.23 13.27 4.63
N ARG A 142 18.99 13.30 4.10
CA ARG A 142 18.69 13.43 2.66
C ARG A 142 18.20 14.82 2.26
N GLY A 143 18.22 15.78 3.19
CA GLY A 143 17.71 17.12 2.94
C GLY A 143 16.22 17.13 2.58
N GLN A 144 15.38 16.39 3.32
CA GLN A 144 13.95 16.30 3.07
C GLN A 144 13.31 17.69 3.03
N ARG A 145 12.49 17.91 2.02
CA ARG A 145 11.72 19.13 1.82
C ARG A 145 10.27 18.81 1.50
N VAL A 146 9.40 19.79 1.67
CA VAL A 146 7.99 19.66 1.31
C VAL A 146 7.85 19.56 -0.21
N ILE A 147 7.14 18.53 -0.66
CA ILE A 147 6.75 18.35 -2.06
C ILE A 147 5.29 18.77 -2.21
N GLY A 148 5.04 19.72 -3.10
CA GLY A 148 3.69 20.26 -3.38
C GLY A 148 3.34 20.22 -4.86
N THR A 149 4.01 19.37 -5.66
CA THR A 149 3.81 19.19 -7.10
C THR A 149 3.11 17.87 -7.42
N GLY A 150 2.71 17.68 -8.67
CA GLY A 150 2.02 16.46 -9.10
C GLY A 150 0.78 16.16 -8.26
N PRO A 151 0.56 14.93 -7.83
CA PRO A 151 -0.60 14.54 -7.02
C PRO A 151 -0.66 15.23 -5.65
N TYR A 152 0.48 15.72 -5.13
CA TYR A 152 0.54 16.49 -3.88
C TYR A 152 -0.08 17.88 -3.96
N ARG A 153 -0.42 18.37 -5.18
CA ARG A 153 -1.20 19.59 -5.35
C ARG A 153 -2.68 19.39 -5.03
N ILE A 154 -3.15 18.16 -5.07
CA ILE A 154 -4.57 17.79 -4.95
C ILE A 154 -4.85 17.29 -3.53
N VAL A 155 -4.04 16.34 -3.06
CA VAL A 155 -4.16 15.72 -1.73
C VAL A 155 -2.80 15.61 -1.06
N ARG A 156 -2.78 15.61 0.29
CA ARG A 156 -1.52 15.53 1.05
C ARG A 156 -0.90 14.13 1.07
N HIS A 157 -1.74 13.08 0.95
CA HIS A 157 -1.31 11.69 1.06
C HIS A 157 -1.72 10.85 -0.18
N PRO A 158 -1.22 11.20 -1.38
CA PRO A 158 -1.63 10.51 -2.61
C PRO A 158 -1.24 9.02 -2.63
N MET A 159 -0.14 8.64 -1.96
CA MET A 159 0.25 7.23 -1.83
C MET A 159 -0.82 6.42 -1.05
N TYR A 160 -1.37 6.98 0.01
CA TYR A 160 -2.44 6.33 0.77
C TYR A 160 -3.76 6.30 -0.01
N ALA A 161 -4.05 7.33 -0.80
CA ALA A 161 -5.21 7.31 -1.70
C ALA A 161 -5.08 6.16 -2.73
N GLY A 162 -3.91 5.98 -3.33
CA GLY A 162 -3.63 4.84 -4.21
C GLY A 162 -3.74 3.49 -3.49
N ALA A 163 -3.22 3.41 -2.26
CA ALA A 163 -3.33 2.20 -1.43
C ALA A 163 -4.79 1.86 -1.12
N MET A 164 -5.65 2.84 -0.82
CA MET A 164 -7.08 2.59 -0.59
C MET A 164 -7.78 2.05 -1.83
N VAL A 165 -7.50 2.61 -3.01
CA VAL A 165 -8.03 2.10 -4.29
C VAL A 165 -7.60 0.66 -4.50
N TYR A 166 -6.32 0.35 -4.32
CA TYR A 166 -5.78 -1.01 -4.38
C TYR A 166 -6.45 -1.96 -3.37
N MET A 167 -6.64 -1.52 -2.12
CA MET A 167 -7.27 -2.31 -1.06
C MET A 167 -8.74 -2.60 -1.33
N ILE A 168 -9.49 -1.70 -2.00
CA ILE A 168 -10.85 -1.98 -2.44
C ILE A 168 -10.84 -3.03 -3.57
N GLY A 169 -9.89 -2.91 -4.49
CA GLY A 169 -9.75 -3.84 -5.61
C GLY A 169 -9.51 -5.28 -5.19
N MET A 170 -8.71 -5.50 -4.13
CA MET A 170 -8.35 -6.84 -3.68
C MET A 170 -9.55 -7.75 -3.33
N PRO A 171 -10.42 -7.41 -2.36
CA PRO A 171 -11.55 -8.26 -2.01
C PRO A 171 -12.57 -8.38 -3.14
N LEU A 172 -12.70 -7.37 -3.99
CA LEU A 172 -13.53 -7.45 -5.19
C LEU A 172 -12.98 -8.51 -6.14
N LEU A 173 -11.70 -8.45 -6.51
CA LEU A 173 -11.07 -9.42 -7.40
C LEU A 173 -11.05 -10.83 -6.82
N LEU A 174 -10.76 -10.95 -5.52
CA LEU A 174 -10.70 -12.24 -4.84
C LEU A 174 -12.08 -12.84 -4.52
N GLY A 175 -13.16 -12.05 -4.68
CA GLY A 175 -14.53 -12.52 -4.50
C GLY A 175 -14.98 -12.64 -3.04
N SER A 176 -14.49 -11.76 -2.14
CA SER A 176 -14.76 -11.83 -0.71
C SER A 176 -15.53 -10.62 -0.18
N TRP A 177 -16.78 -10.80 0.24
CA TRP A 177 -17.56 -9.78 0.95
C TRP A 177 -17.02 -9.51 2.35
N LEU A 178 -16.53 -10.56 3.06
CA LEU A 178 -15.89 -10.37 4.36
C LEU A 178 -14.62 -9.52 4.24
N GLY A 179 -13.88 -9.68 3.13
CA GLY A 179 -12.74 -8.81 2.84
C GLY A 179 -13.14 -7.34 2.72
N LEU A 180 -14.27 -7.02 2.09
CA LEU A 180 -14.79 -5.65 2.02
C LEU A 180 -15.24 -5.12 3.39
N LEU A 181 -15.85 -5.97 4.22
CA LEU A 181 -16.29 -5.60 5.57
C LEU A 181 -15.14 -5.21 6.52
N VAL A 182 -13.93 -5.69 6.26
CA VAL A 182 -12.72 -5.33 7.04
C VAL A 182 -12.15 -3.96 6.63
N LEU A 183 -12.46 -3.45 5.43
CA LEU A 183 -11.91 -2.18 4.93
C LEU A 183 -12.13 -0.97 5.85
N PRO A 184 -13.31 -0.75 6.46
CA PRO A 184 -13.50 0.37 7.38
C PRO A 184 -12.51 0.36 8.54
N LEU A 185 -12.16 -0.82 9.08
CA LEU A 185 -11.16 -0.95 10.13
C LEU A 185 -9.76 -0.57 9.61
N ILE A 186 -9.38 -1.09 8.45
CA ILE A 186 -8.08 -0.79 7.83
C ILE A 186 -7.98 0.70 7.49
N PHE A 187 -9.03 1.30 6.94
CA PHE A 187 -9.06 2.73 6.60
C PHE A 187 -9.05 3.61 7.84
N GLY A 188 -9.73 3.18 8.92
CA GLY A 188 -9.65 3.84 10.23
C GLY A 188 -8.23 3.85 10.79
N ALA A 189 -7.54 2.69 10.73
CA ALA A 189 -6.14 2.59 11.14
C ALA A 189 -5.23 3.47 10.27
N LEU A 190 -5.47 3.51 8.96
CA LEU A 190 -4.73 4.37 8.04
C LEU A 190 -4.96 5.86 8.33
N ALA A 191 -6.19 6.25 8.69
CA ALA A 191 -6.49 7.61 9.12
C ALA A 191 -5.71 8.01 10.38
N VAL A 192 -5.64 7.13 11.38
CA VAL A 192 -4.81 7.35 12.59
C VAL A 192 -3.34 7.53 12.20
N ARG A 193 -2.82 6.69 11.30
CA ARG A 193 -1.45 6.81 10.80
C ARG A 193 -1.18 8.16 10.13
N ILE A 194 -2.13 8.65 9.33
CA ILE A 194 -2.03 9.97 8.68
C ILE A 194 -1.90 11.09 9.72
N PHE A 195 -2.67 11.03 10.83
CA PHE A 195 -2.52 12.02 11.90
C PHE A 195 -1.14 11.96 12.56
N ILE A 196 -0.61 10.77 12.82
CA ILE A 196 0.75 10.58 13.38
C ILE A 196 1.80 11.15 12.43
N GLU A 197 1.67 10.89 11.13
CA GLU A 197 2.58 11.38 10.10
C GLU A 197 2.52 12.91 9.98
N GLU A 198 1.32 13.50 9.91
CA GLU A 198 1.17 14.95 9.84
C GLU A 198 1.70 15.67 11.09
N ASP A 199 1.55 15.07 12.29
CA ASP A 199 2.14 15.62 13.51
C ASP A 199 3.67 15.61 13.45
N ALA A 200 4.27 14.51 13.02
CA ALA A 200 5.71 14.41 12.84
C ALA A 200 6.23 15.41 11.79
N LEU A 201 5.53 15.53 10.65
CA LEU A 201 5.91 16.47 9.58
C LEU A 201 5.76 17.94 10.02
N ARG A 202 4.72 18.28 10.78
CA ARG A 202 4.56 19.65 11.33
C ARG A 202 5.65 20.03 12.29
N LYS A 203 6.15 19.09 13.08
CA LYS A 203 7.20 19.31 14.06
C LYS A 203 8.61 19.31 13.46
N GLY A 204 8.83 18.48 12.43
CA GLY A 204 10.19 18.21 11.94
C GLY A 204 10.46 18.70 10.51
N LEU A 205 9.47 19.19 9.74
CA LEU A 205 9.69 19.59 8.36
C LEU A 205 9.27 21.04 8.11
N ALA A 206 10.25 21.91 7.90
CA ALA A 206 10.02 23.33 7.63
C ALA A 206 9.10 23.51 6.40
N GLY A 207 8.12 24.42 6.49
CA GLY A 207 7.18 24.73 5.41
C GLY A 207 6.00 23.75 5.28
N TYR A 208 5.93 22.69 6.13
CA TYR A 208 4.81 21.75 6.04
C TYR A 208 3.48 22.35 6.50
N ALA A 209 3.50 23.24 7.49
CA ALA A 209 2.29 23.90 7.98
C ALA A 209 1.63 24.75 6.90
N GLU A 210 2.42 25.53 6.16
CA GLU A 210 1.98 26.37 5.05
C GLU A 210 1.46 25.53 3.88
N TYR A 211 2.13 24.43 3.58
CA TYR A 211 1.66 23.46 2.59
C TYR A 211 0.30 22.87 2.98
N ALA A 212 0.15 22.41 4.23
CA ALA A 212 -1.09 21.82 4.72
C ALA A 212 -2.25 22.84 4.77
N ALA A 213 -1.97 24.13 4.96
CA ALA A 213 -2.96 25.20 4.87
C ALA A 213 -3.46 25.41 3.43
N ARG A 214 -2.57 25.24 2.45
CA ARG A 214 -2.88 25.41 1.02
C ARG A 214 -3.56 24.19 0.42
N VAL A 215 -3.07 22.96 0.72
CA VAL A 215 -3.65 21.70 0.24
C VAL A 215 -4.53 21.12 1.33
N ARG A 216 -5.83 21.40 1.27
CA ARG A 216 -6.79 21.10 2.36
C ARG A 216 -7.09 19.63 2.52
N TYR A 217 -7.14 18.89 1.42
CA TYR A 217 -7.58 17.48 1.43
C TYR A 217 -6.42 16.53 1.75
N ARG A 218 -6.70 15.52 2.59
CA ARG A 218 -5.74 14.47 2.93
C ARG A 218 -5.70 13.36 1.88
N LEU A 219 -6.87 12.79 1.55
CA LEU A 219 -7.00 11.62 0.68
C LEU A 219 -7.93 11.82 -0.48
N VAL A 220 -9.13 12.36 -0.23
CA VAL A 220 -10.21 12.46 -1.22
C VAL A 220 -10.62 13.93 -1.37
N PRO A 221 -10.44 14.52 -2.57
CA PRO A 221 -10.85 15.90 -2.81
C PRO A 221 -12.35 16.08 -2.51
N GLY A 222 -12.70 17.14 -1.78
CA GLY A 222 -14.07 17.46 -1.41
C GLY A 222 -14.61 16.72 -0.18
N ILE A 223 -13.90 15.69 0.34
CA ILE A 223 -14.37 14.88 1.48
C ILE A 223 -13.42 15.05 2.68
N TRP A 224 -12.16 14.70 2.51
CA TRP A 224 -11.18 14.68 3.64
C TRP A 224 -9.73 14.89 3.20
#